data_1b047e77f4308d767d6e964ca34cf59c
#
_entry.id   1b047e77f4308d767d6e964ca34cf59c
#
_cell.length_a   1.000
_cell.length_b   1.000
_cell.length_c   1.000
_cell.angle_alpha   90.00
_cell.angle_beta   90.00
_cell.angle_gamma   90.00
#
_symmetry.space_group_name_H-M   'P 1'
#
loop_
_entity.id
_entity.type
_entity.pdbx_description
1 polymer ?
#
loop_
_entity_poly.entity_id
_entity_poly.type
_entity_poly.pdbx_seq_one_letter_code
_entity_poly.pdbx_strand_id
1 'polypeptide(L)'
;MIAIYFSSTGNTKHCVERFIERLGKGIPAVSIEDECCGELLKHHDDVILAYPVYFSDLPQIVREFICKNSANFSSKNIFIIATMEIFSGDGAGCAARILKRAGAKITGGAHIRMPAFILDVAIFSYSAQKNERLIKDANAKLERVAQAFVAGNPPQEGLGMLCRIAGLLG
;
A
#
# COMPACT_ATOMS: atom_id res chain seq x y z
N MET A 1 -9.43 12.99 -4.13
CA MET A 1 -8.52 11.84 -3.89
C MET A 1 -7.44 12.21 -2.91
N ILE A 2 -7.04 11.31 -2.03
CA ILE A 2 -5.92 11.44 -1.08
C ILE A 2 -5.11 10.13 -1.08
N ALA A 3 -3.80 10.23 -0.88
CA ALA A 3 -2.95 9.09 -0.57
C ALA A 3 -2.59 9.11 0.91
N ILE A 4 -2.88 8.04 1.64
CA ILE A 4 -2.50 7.86 3.03
C ILE A 4 -1.56 6.68 3.14
N TYR A 5 -0.52 6.79 3.97
CA TYR A 5 0.49 5.74 4.03
C TYR A 5 1.12 5.58 5.41
N PHE A 6 1.60 4.36 5.66
CA PHE A 6 2.58 4.07 6.69
C PHE A 6 3.92 3.69 6.04
N SER A 7 5.03 4.23 6.55
CA SER A 7 6.35 3.95 5.98
C SER A 7 7.46 4.08 7.02
N SER A 8 7.89 2.95 7.59
CA SER A 8 8.97 2.93 8.58
C SER A 8 10.36 3.21 8.01
N THR A 9 10.61 2.87 6.74
CA THR A 9 11.94 2.95 6.09
C THR A 9 12.00 3.90 4.90
N GLY A 10 10.89 4.59 4.58
CA GLY A 10 10.79 5.45 3.41
C GLY A 10 10.35 4.75 2.12
N ASN A 11 10.42 3.42 2.02
CA ASN A 11 10.09 2.68 0.80
C ASN A 11 8.63 2.88 0.36
N THR A 12 7.68 2.75 1.28
CA THR A 12 6.26 2.94 0.97
C THR A 12 5.96 4.39 0.59
N LYS A 13 6.55 5.35 1.31
CA LYS A 13 6.45 6.78 0.98
C LYS A 13 6.93 7.04 -0.45
N HIS A 14 8.11 6.53 -0.82
CA HIS A 14 8.64 6.63 -2.18
C HIS A 14 7.64 6.07 -3.21
N CYS A 15 7.05 4.89 -2.96
CA CYS A 15 6.09 4.30 -3.88
C CYS A 15 4.84 5.16 -4.04
N VAL A 16 4.33 5.74 -2.95
CA VAL A 16 3.17 6.65 -2.99
C VAL A 16 3.49 7.90 -3.79
N GLU A 17 4.61 8.57 -3.50
CA GLU A 17 5.02 9.80 -4.18
C GLU A 17 5.17 9.57 -5.69
N ARG A 18 5.81 8.48 -6.10
CA ARG A 18 5.96 8.11 -7.52
C ARG A 18 4.63 7.78 -8.17
N PHE A 19 3.73 7.11 -7.47
CA PHE A 19 2.42 6.77 -8.00
C PHE A 19 1.55 8.01 -8.22
N ILE A 20 1.41 8.87 -7.22
CA ILE A 20 0.60 10.10 -7.33
C ILE A 20 1.18 11.10 -8.34
N GLU A 21 2.51 11.17 -8.48
CA GLU A 21 3.17 11.97 -9.53
C GLU A 21 2.66 11.60 -10.94
N ARG A 22 2.37 10.31 -11.18
CA ARG A 22 1.84 9.82 -12.46
C ARG A 22 0.33 10.03 -12.61
N LEU A 23 -0.40 10.14 -11.52
CA LEU A 23 -1.84 10.43 -11.56
C LEU A 23 -2.15 11.91 -11.79
N GLY A 24 -1.22 12.80 -11.49
CA GLY A 24 -1.38 14.23 -11.69
C GLY A 24 -1.07 15.07 -10.46
N LYS A 25 -1.04 16.38 -10.62
CA LYS A 25 -0.71 17.32 -9.54
C LYS A 25 -1.89 17.49 -8.57
N GLY A 26 -1.57 17.74 -7.31
CA GLY A 26 -2.54 18.15 -6.30
C GLY A 26 -3.14 17.00 -5.46
N ILE A 27 -2.65 15.75 -5.60
CA ILE A 27 -3.05 14.67 -4.70
C ILE A 27 -2.19 14.76 -3.44
N PRO A 28 -2.77 15.04 -2.25
CA PRO A 28 -2.02 15.06 -1.02
C PRO A 28 -1.59 13.64 -0.62
N ALA A 29 -0.34 13.53 -0.11
CA ALA A 29 0.19 12.32 0.48
C ALA A 29 0.45 12.57 1.97
N VAL A 30 -0.23 11.83 2.85
CA VAL A 30 -0.23 12.05 4.30
C VAL A 30 0.12 10.76 5.02
N SER A 31 1.02 10.82 6.01
CA SER A 31 1.27 9.68 6.89
C SER A 31 0.06 9.40 7.77
N ILE A 32 -0.26 8.14 8.01
CA ILE A 32 -1.29 7.78 9.00
C ILE A 32 -0.87 8.10 10.44
N GLU A 33 0.42 8.43 10.65
CA GLU A 33 0.98 8.88 11.93
C GLU A 33 0.70 10.37 12.18
N ASP A 34 0.32 11.12 11.15
CA ASP A 34 -0.06 12.52 11.29
C ASP A 34 -1.46 12.64 11.91
N GLU A 35 -1.58 13.43 12.97
CA GLU A 35 -2.83 13.59 13.72
C GLU A 35 -3.99 14.07 12.84
N CYS A 36 -3.70 14.88 11.82
CA CYS A 36 -4.70 15.40 10.89
C CYS A 36 -5.17 14.37 9.83
N CYS A 37 -4.48 13.24 9.68
CA CYS A 37 -4.77 12.28 8.61
C CYS A 37 -6.22 11.78 8.64
N GLY A 38 -6.74 11.44 9.82
CA GLY A 38 -8.13 10.98 9.99
C GLY A 38 -9.16 12.05 9.63
N GLU A 39 -8.86 13.32 9.87
CA GLU A 39 -9.74 14.43 9.50
C GLU A 39 -9.70 14.69 7.99
N LEU A 40 -8.51 14.73 7.40
CA LEU A 40 -8.33 14.89 5.96
C LEU A 40 -9.03 13.79 5.16
N LEU A 41 -9.01 12.56 5.67
CA LEU A 41 -9.68 11.42 5.04
C LEU A 41 -11.17 11.67 4.81
N LYS A 42 -11.86 12.42 5.68
CA LYS A 42 -13.30 12.72 5.55
C LYS A 42 -13.65 13.47 4.26
N HIS A 43 -12.74 14.29 3.78
CA HIS A 43 -12.96 15.21 2.65
C HIS A 43 -12.66 14.58 1.28
N HIS A 44 -12.34 13.27 1.22
CA HIS A 44 -11.95 12.60 -0.01
C HIS A 44 -12.67 11.27 -0.20
N ASP A 45 -13.32 11.07 -1.34
CA ASP A 45 -14.05 9.83 -1.66
C ASP A 45 -13.14 8.73 -2.21
N ASP A 46 -12.06 9.12 -2.90
CA ASP A 46 -11.06 8.19 -3.43
C ASP A 46 -9.81 8.23 -2.57
N VAL A 47 -9.36 7.07 -2.11
CA VAL A 47 -8.24 6.90 -1.21
C VAL A 47 -7.25 5.88 -1.75
N ILE A 48 -5.98 6.25 -1.80
CA ILE A 48 -4.87 5.32 -1.96
C ILE A 48 -4.38 5.00 -0.56
N LEU A 49 -4.45 3.73 -0.15
CA LEU A 49 -3.88 3.27 1.12
C LEU A 49 -2.61 2.46 0.84
N ALA A 50 -1.47 2.92 1.38
CA ALA A 50 -0.20 2.26 1.17
C ALA A 50 0.51 1.90 2.47
N TYR A 51 1.11 0.68 2.53
CA TYR A 51 1.82 0.19 3.71
C TYR A 51 2.78 -0.95 3.36
N PRO A 52 3.82 -1.19 4.20
CA PRO A 52 4.65 -2.38 4.05
C PRO A 52 3.94 -3.62 4.60
N VAL A 53 4.17 -4.77 3.97
CA VAL A 53 3.70 -6.06 4.47
C VAL A 53 4.75 -6.63 5.42
N TYR A 54 4.33 -7.01 6.62
CA TYR A 54 5.14 -7.69 7.60
C TYR A 54 4.58 -9.09 7.88
N PHE A 55 5.41 -10.13 7.71
CA PHE A 55 5.02 -11.51 7.97
C PHE A 55 3.68 -11.91 7.36
N SER A 56 3.49 -11.59 6.08
CA SER A 56 2.25 -11.87 5.32
C SER A 56 0.98 -11.15 5.81
N ASP A 57 1.11 -10.19 6.71
CA ASP A 57 -0.02 -9.40 7.26
C ASP A 57 0.24 -7.89 7.16
N LEU A 58 -0.79 -7.09 7.40
CA LEU A 58 -0.65 -5.64 7.51
C LEU A 58 -0.09 -5.25 8.88
N PRO A 59 0.71 -4.17 8.98
CA PRO A 59 1.23 -3.70 10.26
C PRO A 59 0.12 -3.35 11.25
N GLN A 60 0.34 -3.62 12.54
CA GLN A 60 -0.62 -3.34 13.60
C GLN A 60 -1.09 -1.88 13.61
N ILE A 61 -0.17 -0.93 13.40
CA ILE A 61 -0.49 0.51 13.33
C ILE A 61 -1.48 0.84 12.21
N VAL A 62 -1.37 0.16 11.05
CA VAL A 62 -2.29 0.34 9.92
C VAL A 62 -3.66 -0.25 10.26
N ARG A 63 -3.69 -1.41 10.91
CA ARG A 63 -4.91 -2.06 11.38
C ARG A 63 -5.65 -1.16 12.38
N GLU A 64 -4.95 -0.62 13.37
CA GLU A 64 -5.50 0.28 14.38
C GLU A 64 -6.04 1.56 13.75
N PHE A 65 -5.29 2.16 12.80
CA PHE A 65 -5.72 3.35 12.08
C PHE A 65 -7.05 3.10 11.32
N ILE A 66 -7.16 1.98 10.58
CA ILE A 66 -8.38 1.63 9.85
C ILE A 66 -9.55 1.43 10.83
N CYS A 67 -9.33 0.70 11.93
CA CYS A 67 -10.38 0.46 12.93
C CYS A 67 -10.85 1.75 13.60
N LYS A 68 -9.93 2.62 14.02
CA LYS A 68 -10.21 3.92 14.64
C LYS A 68 -11.00 4.84 13.71
N ASN A 69 -10.69 4.80 12.43
CA ASN A 69 -11.31 5.66 11.41
C ASN A 69 -12.36 4.93 10.56
N SER A 70 -12.92 3.82 11.02
CA SER A 70 -13.80 2.95 10.23
C SER A 70 -14.99 3.72 9.60
N ALA A 71 -15.61 4.63 10.35
CA ALA A 71 -16.68 5.46 9.84
C ALA A 71 -16.25 6.38 8.68
N ASN A 72 -14.98 6.86 8.71
CA ASN A 72 -14.44 7.73 7.67
C ASN A 72 -14.12 6.95 6.37
N PHE A 73 -14.01 5.64 6.41
CA PHE A 73 -13.83 4.78 5.24
C PHE A 73 -15.14 4.35 4.58
N SER A 74 -16.28 4.54 5.25
CA SER A 74 -17.57 4.16 4.70
C SER A 74 -17.83 4.84 3.36
N SER A 75 -18.29 4.06 2.38
CA SER A 75 -18.61 4.48 1.01
C SER A 75 -17.45 4.98 0.16
N LYS A 76 -16.20 4.94 0.66
CA LYS A 76 -15.02 5.38 -0.10
C LYS A 76 -14.50 4.31 -1.05
N ASN A 77 -13.92 4.76 -2.15
CA ASN A 77 -13.20 3.92 -3.10
C ASN A 77 -11.74 3.79 -2.68
N ILE A 78 -11.26 2.59 -2.43
CA ILE A 78 -9.93 2.36 -1.90
C ILE A 78 -9.08 1.57 -2.90
N PHE A 79 -7.93 2.13 -3.27
CA PHE A 79 -6.87 1.43 -3.97
C PHE A 79 -5.73 1.11 -3.01
N ILE A 80 -5.26 -0.14 -2.95
CA ILE A 80 -4.26 -0.60 -1.99
C ILE A 80 -2.91 -0.75 -2.67
N ILE A 81 -1.84 -0.16 -2.10
CA ILE A 81 -0.44 -0.40 -2.50
C ILE A 81 0.26 -1.09 -1.33
N ALA A 82 0.59 -2.37 -1.50
CA ALA A 82 1.34 -3.14 -0.52
C ALA A 82 2.81 -3.25 -0.96
N THR A 83 3.73 -2.68 -0.18
CA THR A 83 5.16 -2.83 -0.43
C THR A 83 5.71 -4.04 0.31
N MET A 84 6.62 -4.79 -0.30
CA MET A 84 7.18 -6.01 0.26
C MET A 84 8.62 -6.23 -0.21
N GLU A 85 9.35 -7.08 0.50
CA GLU A 85 10.67 -7.53 0.05
C GLU A 85 10.57 -8.71 -0.93
N ILE A 86 9.94 -9.80 -0.50
CA ILE A 86 9.88 -11.06 -1.25
C ILE A 86 8.44 -11.46 -1.53
N PHE A 87 7.61 -11.55 -0.49
CA PHE A 87 6.28 -12.12 -0.56
C PHE A 87 5.28 -11.32 0.27
N SER A 88 4.09 -11.09 -0.27
CA SER A 88 3.05 -10.29 0.40
C SER A 88 2.07 -11.14 1.20
N GLY A 89 2.05 -12.46 0.97
CA GLY A 89 1.02 -13.30 1.57
C GLY A 89 -0.38 -12.75 1.38
N ASP A 90 -1.11 -12.61 2.46
CA ASP A 90 -2.46 -12.03 2.51
C ASP A 90 -2.48 -10.54 2.92
N GLY A 91 -1.31 -9.86 2.93
CA GLY A 91 -1.20 -8.49 3.44
C GLY A 91 -2.22 -7.52 2.86
N ALA A 92 -2.37 -7.46 1.53
CA ALA A 92 -3.38 -6.61 0.87
C ALA A 92 -4.82 -7.12 1.12
N GLY A 93 -5.02 -8.44 1.15
CA GLY A 93 -6.31 -9.06 1.43
C GLY A 93 -6.81 -8.78 2.85
N CYS A 94 -5.91 -8.76 3.84
CA CYS A 94 -6.24 -8.41 5.22
C CYS A 94 -6.84 -7.00 5.32
N ALA A 95 -6.16 -5.99 4.77
CA ALA A 95 -6.69 -4.63 4.77
C ALA A 95 -8.01 -4.53 4.00
N ALA A 96 -8.09 -5.16 2.82
CA ALA A 96 -9.31 -5.15 2.02
C ALA A 96 -10.53 -5.70 2.78
N ARG A 97 -10.35 -6.76 3.59
CA ARG A 97 -11.45 -7.32 4.39
C ARG A 97 -11.89 -6.38 5.51
N ILE A 98 -10.94 -5.73 6.19
CA ILE A 98 -11.27 -4.77 7.27
C ILE A 98 -11.99 -3.57 6.66
N LEU A 99 -11.48 -3.01 5.57
CA LEU A 99 -12.07 -1.86 4.87
C LEU A 99 -13.46 -2.17 4.33
N LYS A 100 -13.68 -3.37 3.75
CA LYS A 100 -15.02 -3.80 3.30
C LYS A 100 -16.01 -3.90 4.46
N ARG A 101 -15.58 -4.36 5.65
CA ARG A 101 -16.43 -4.36 6.85
C ARG A 101 -16.77 -2.95 7.32
N ALA A 102 -15.88 -1.98 7.09
CA ALA A 102 -16.12 -0.56 7.34
C ALA A 102 -17.01 0.10 6.26
N GLY A 103 -17.47 -0.64 5.25
CA GLY A 103 -18.34 -0.12 4.19
C GLY A 103 -17.59 0.49 2.99
N ALA A 104 -16.26 0.29 2.89
CA ALA A 104 -15.48 0.77 1.77
C ALA A 104 -15.59 -0.16 0.55
N LYS A 105 -15.43 0.41 -0.64
CA LYS A 105 -15.31 -0.29 -1.92
C LYS A 105 -13.84 -0.41 -2.30
N ILE A 106 -13.33 -1.63 -2.41
CA ILE A 106 -11.96 -1.86 -2.88
C ILE A 106 -11.96 -1.86 -4.41
N THR A 107 -11.26 -0.89 -4.97
CA THR A 107 -11.18 -0.70 -6.43
C THR A 107 -10.05 -1.50 -7.07
N GLY A 108 -9.00 -1.80 -6.29
CA GLY A 108 -7.88 -2.60 -6.75
C GLY A 108 -6.76 -2.68 -5.73
N GLY A 109 -5.69 -3.39 -6.11
CA GLY A 109 -4.48 -3.51 -5.31
C GLY A 109 -3.25 -3.81 -6.15
N ALA A 110 -2.11 -3.30 -5.72
CA ALA A 110 -0.81 -3.54 -6.33
C ALA A 110 0.22 -3.94 -5.27
N HIS A 111 1.04 -4.93 -5.60
CA HIS A 111 2.18 -5.37 -4.80
C HIS A 111 3.47 -4.80 -5.38
N ILE A 112 4.19 -4.01 -4.61
CA ILE A 112 5.43 -3.38 -5.08
C ILE A 112 6.61 -3.95 -4.29
N ARG A 113 7.51 -4.62 -5.01
CA ARG A 113 8.71 -5.15 -4.42
C ARG A 113 9.74 -4.05 -4.21
N MET A 114 10.18 -3.87 -2.95
CA MET A 114 11.16 -2.87 -2.56
C MET A 114 12.34 -3.53 -1.84
N PRO A 115 13.52 -2.89 -1.82
CA PRO A 115 14.66 -3.40 -1.05
C PRO A 115 14.31 -3.59 0.43
N ALA A 116 14.84 -4.67 1.04
CA ALA A 116 14.80 -4.80 2.49
C ALA A 116 15.72 -3.76 3.13
N PHE A 117 15.22 -3.14 4.19
CA PHE A 117 16.04 -2.30 5.06
C PHE A 117 16.15 -3.00 6.42
N ILE A 118 16.98 -4.04 6.49
CA ILE A 118 17.29 -4.71 7.75
C ILE A 118 18.62 -4.13 8.25
N LEU A 119 18.54 -3.23 9.22
CA LEU A 119 19.66 -2.49 9.80
C LEU A 119 20.72 -3.38 10.47
N ASP A 120 20.40 -4.60 10.91
CA ASP A 120 21.24 -5.34 11.84
C ASP A 120 21.70 -6.74 11.40
N VAL A 121 21.36 -7.20 10.20
CA VAL A 121 21.81 -8.53 9.74
C VAL A 121 22.56 -8.38 8.42
N ALA A 122 23.87 -8.31 8.51
CA ALA A 122 24.79 -8.20 7.36
C ALA A 122 24.62 -9.34 6.31
N ILE A 123 23.90 -10.40 6.66
CA ILE A 123 23.62 -11.57 5.80
C ILE A 123 22.54 -11.25 4.74
N PHE A 124 21.66 -10.25 4.97
CA PHE A 124 20.59 -9.88 4.04
C PHE A 124 20.75 -8.50 3.40
N SER A 125 21.89 -7.82 3.59
CA SER A 125 22.16 -6.58 2.86
C SER A 125 22.37 -6.89 1.38
N TYR A 126 21.40 -6.49 0.55
CA TYR A 126 21.60 -6.52 -0.89
C TYR A 126 22.73 -5.55 -1.28
N SER A 127 23.55 -5.91 -2.28
CA SER A 127 24.51 -4.98 -2.86
C SER A 127 23.80 -3.71 -3.35
N ALA A 128 24.49 -2.56 -3.32
CA ALA A 128 23.92 -1.29 -3.81
C ALA A 128 23.31 -1.43 -5.21
N GLN A 129 23.97 -2.17 -6.11
CA GLN A 129 23.49 -2.45 -7.47
C GLN A 129 22.17 -3.22 -7.49
N LYS A 130 21.97 -4.18 -6.57
CA LYS A 130 20.71 -4.93 -6.46
C LYS A 130 19.58 -4.05 -5.95
N ASN A 131 19.87 -3.18 -5.00
CA ASN A 131 18.90 -2.20 -4.49
C ASN A 131 18.45 -1.22 -5.57
N GLU A 132 19.41 -0.67 -6.34
CA GLU A 132 19.11 0.22 -7.47
C GLU A 132 18.22 -0.47 -8.51
N ARG A 133 18.52 -1.72 -8.85
CA ARG A 133 17.71 -2.51 -9.77
C ARG A 133 16.29 -2.72 -9.24
N LEU A 134 16.13 -3.09 -7.97
CA LEU A 134 14.82 -3.27 -7.35
C LEU A 134 14.00 -1.97 -7.37
N ILE A 135 14.62 -0.83 -7.06
CA ILE A 135 13.95 0.48 -7.12
C ILE A 135 13.55 0.82 -8.55
N LYS A 136 14.40 0.57 -9.53
CA LYS A 136 14.09 0.79 -10.96
C LYS A 136 12.91 -0.07 -11.41
N ASP A 137 12.89 -1.34 -11.05
CA ASP A 137 11.81 -2.28 -11.37
C ASP A 137 10.50 -1.88 -10.67
N ALA A 138 10.57 -1.44 -9.41
CA ALA A 138 9.44 -0.89 -8.67
C ALA A 138 8.85 0.35 -9.35
N ASN A 139 9.68 1.30 -9.74
CA ASN A 139 9.26 2.51 -10.44
C ASN A 139 8.59 2.18 -11.78
N ALA A 140 9.16 1.25 -12.56
CA ALA A 140 8.57 0.80 -13.81
C ALA A 140 7.22 0.09 -13.60
N LYS A 141 7.07 -0.67 -12.51
CA LYS A 141 5.79 -1.29 -12.14
C LYS A 141 4.77 -0.24 -11.72
N LEU A 142 5.15 0.72 -10.87
CA LEU A 142 4.27 1.81 -10.44
C LEU A 142 3.73 2.61 -11.62
N GLU A 143 4.55 2.84 -12.64
CA GLU A 143 4.11 3.52 -13.87
C GLU A 143 3.02 2.74 -14.59
N ARG A 144 3.21 1.43 -14.81
CA ARG A 144 2.17 0.56 -15.41
C ARG A 144 0.90 0.52 -14.58
N VAL A 145 1.02 0.44 -13.24
CA VAL A 145 -0.11 0.45 -12.31
C VAL A 145 -0.87 1.78 -12.40
N ALA A 146 -0.17 2.90 -12.47
CA ALA A 146 -0.79 4.22 -12.61
C ALA A 146 -1.53 4.37 -13.95
N GLN A 147 -0.94 3.90 -15.04
CA GLN A 147 -1.60 3.89 -16.35
C GLN A 147 -2.88 3.03 -16.33
N ALA A 148 -2.83 1.83 -15.76
CA ALA A 148 -3.99 0.96 -15.63
C ALA A 148 -5.07 1.57 -14.72
N PHE A 149 -4.66 2.22 -13.63
CA PHE A 149 -5.56 2.92 -12.71
C PHE A 149 -6.30 4.05 -13.43
N VAL A 150 -5.59 4.92 -14.17
CA VAL A 150 -6.18 6.03 -14.94
C VAL A 150 -7.09 5.51 -16.05
N ALA A 151 -6.74 4.37 -16.67
CA ALA A 151 -7.58 3.73 -17.69
C ALA A 151 -8.86 3.04 -17.10
N GLY A 152 -9.09 3.12 -15.78
CA GLY A 152 -10.26 2.50 -15.12
C GLY A 152 -10.16 0.98 -14.97
N ASN A 153 -8.99 0.40 -15.19
CA ASN A 153 -8.74 -1.04 -15.05
C ASN A 153 -7.57 -1.32 -14.07
N PRO A 154 -7.69 -0.93 -12.80
CA PRO A 154 -6.64 -1.10 -11.81
C PRO A 154 -6.36 -2.59 -11.55
N PRO A 155 -5.09 -2.97 -11.28
CA PRO A 155 -4.74 -4.34 -10.97
C PRO A 155 -5.45 -4.81 -9.69
N GLN A 156 -5.61 -6.15 -9.56
CA GLN A 156 -6.27 -6.80 -8.43
C GLN A 156 -5.29 -7.69 -7.64
N GLU A 157 -4.03 -7.29 -7.55
CA GLU A 157 -3.00 -8.07 -6.89
C GLU A 157 -3.26 -8.16 -5.37
N GLY A 158 -3.10 -9.35 -4.82
CA GLY A 158 -3.30 -9.62 -3.39
C GLY A 158 -4.75 -9.67 -2.93
N LEU A 159 -5.73 -9.50 -3.82
CA LEU A 159 -7.15 -9.48 -3.48
C LEU A 159 -7.86 -10.80 -3.78
N GLY A 160 -7.18 -11.74 -4.44
CA GLY A 160 -7.72 -13.03 -4.84
C GLY A 160 -7.78 -14.05 -3.69
N MET A 161 -8.60 -15.11 -3.87
CA MET A 161 -8.78 -16.19 -2.88
C MET A 161 -7.50 -16.99 -2.62
N LEU A 162 -6.60 -17.11 -3.61
CA LEU A 162 -5.32 -17.81 -3.49
C LEU A 162 -4.36 -17.12 -2.49
N CYS A 163 -4.38 -15.79 -2.43
CA CYS A 163 -3.56 -15.05 -1.47
C CYS A 163 -4.01 -15.29 -0.02
N ARG A 164 -5.30 -15.54 0.19
CA ARG A 164 -5.86 -15.89 1.51
C ARG A 164 -5.38 -17.25 2.01
N ILE A 165 -5.27 -18.23 1.11
CA ILE A 165 -4.74 -19.57 1.46
C ILE A 165 -3.25 -19.49 1.77
N ALA A 166 -2.50 -18.71 0.98
CA ALA A 166 -1.07 -18.50 1.20
C ALA A 166 -0.75 -17.80 2.53
N GLY A 167 -1.60 -16.87 2.96
CA GLY A 167 -1.44 -16.20 4.26
C GLY A 167 -1.80 -17.05 5.48
N LEU A 168 -2.49 -18.19 5.30
CA LEU A 168 -2.80 -19.16 6.38
C LEU A 168 -1.66 -20.17 6.58
N LEU A 169 -0.71 -20.26 5.65
CA LEU A 169 0.40 -21.22 5.65
C LEU A 169 1.76 -20.56 6.02
N GLY A 170 1.82 -19.27 6.26
CA GLY A 170 3.00 -18.49 6.66
C GLY A 170 2.84 -17.86 8.02
#